data_cac923f967bf1daa09d1ade92c7ca5da
#
_entry.id   cac923f967bf1daa09d1ade92c7ca5da
#
_cell.length_a   1.000
_cell.length_b   1.000
_cell.length_c   1.000
_cell.angle_alpha   90.00
_cell.angle_beta   90.00
_cell.angle_gamma   90.00
#
_symmetry.space_group_name_H-M   'P 1'
#
loop_
_entity.id
_entity.type
_entity.pdbx_description
1 polymer ?
#
loop_
_entity_poly.entity_id
_entity_poly.type
_entity_poly.pdbx_seq_one_letter_code
_entity_poly.pdbx_strand_id
1 'polypeptide(L)'
;MLTHQQEIEFCRLRRAVIAQNYQNLNPEQQKAVLATEGPLLLAGAGSGKTTVLIHRVANLIRYGRGSDSDEVPGWVTEDDLAFLKDYAARPDKERKLQADRLCALDPAAPWSVI
;
A
#
# COMPACT_ATOMS: atom_id res chain seq x y z
N MET A 1 -5.96 10.76 -19.07
CA MET A 1 -5.01 9.63 -19.01
C MET A 1 -3.64 10.12 -18.55
N LEU A 2 -3.02 9.40 -17.64
CA LEU A 2 -1.71 9.79 -17.13
C LEU A 2 -0.60 9.51 -18.15
N THR A 3 0.43 10.36 -18.17
CA THR A 3 1.64 10.07 -18.91
C THR A 3 2.43 8.98 -18.19
N HIS A 4 3.44 8.41 -18.86
CA HIS A 4 4.30 7.40 -18.24
C HIS A 4 4.99 7.94 -16.99
N GLN A 5 5.47 9.18 -17.03
CA GLN A 5 6.08 9.84 -15.88
C GLN A 5 5.10 10.01 -14.73
N GLN A 6 3.86 10.37 -15.04
CA GLN A 6 2.82 10.51 -14.02
C GLN A 6 2.44 9.17 -13.40
N GLU A 7 2.44 8.10 -14.20
CA GLU A 7 2.18 6.75 -13.68
C GLU A 7 3.27 6.30 -12.72
N ILE A 8 4.53 6.57 -13.03
CA ILE A 8 5.65 6.27 -12.13
C ILE A 8 5.50 7.05 -10.82
N GLU A 9 5.17 8.33 -10.92
CA GLU A 9 4.96 9.17 -9.73
C GLU A 9 3.79 8.66 -8.89
N PHE A 10 2.68 8.26 -9.53
CA PHE A 10 1.52 7.72 -8.84
C PHE A 10 1.89 6.45 -8.05
N CYS A 11 2.60 5.53 -8.66
CA CYS A 11 3.02 4.29 -7.99
C CYS A 11 3.90 4.56 -6.80
N ARG A 12 4.84 5.51 -6.93
CA ARG A 12 5.73 5.91 -5.84
C ARG A 12 4.93 6.53 -4.68
N LEU A 13 3.98 7.42 -5.00
CA LEU A 13 3.14 8.06 -3.99
C LEU A 13 2.22 7.05 -3.31
N ARG A 14 1.63 6.15 -4.08
CA ARG A 14 0.77 5.09 -3.56
C ARG A 14 1.51 4.25 -2.53
N ARG A 15 2.72 3.82 -2.87
CA ARG A 15 3.54 3.03 -1.96
C ARG A 15 3.87 3.81 -0.68
N ALA A 16 4.23 5.08 -0.82
CA ALA A 16 4.54 5.94 0.32
C ALA A 16 3.33 6.16 1.23
N VAL A 17 2.16 6.38 0.65
CA VAL A 17 0.91 6.57 1.41
C VAL A 17 0.55 5.30 2.18
N ILE A 18 0.64 4.15 1.54
CA ILE A 18 0.36 2.88 2.21
C ILE A 18 1.36 2.65 3.35
N ALA A 19 2.64 2.96 3.11
CA ALA A 19 3.68 2.78 4.12
C ALA A 19 3.48 3.66 5.36
N GLN A 20 2.75 4.76 5.25
CA GLN A 20 2.45 5.62 6.39
C GLN A 20 1.70 4.89 7.50
N ASN A 21 0.97 3.83 7.17
CA ASN A 21 0.25 3.02 8.15
C ASN A 21 1.19 2.18 9.02
N TYR A 22 2.45 2.05 8.64
CA TYR A 22 3.40 1.12 9.27
C TYR A 22 4.67 1.82 9.75
N GLN A 23 4.59 3.12 10.05
CA GLN A 23 5.75 3.89 10.48
C GLN A 23 6.37 3.38 11.78
N ASN A 24 5.60 2.70 12.61
CA ASN A 24 6.07 2.13 13.87
C ASN A 24 6.83 0.82 13.70
N LEU A 25 6.88 0.29 12.48
CA LEU A 25 7.62 -0.94 12.19
C LEU A 25 9.03 -0.59 11.72
N ASN A 26 9.99 -1.51 11.95
CA ASN A 26 11.34 -1.32 11.41
C ASN A 26 11.34 -1.52 9.88
N PRO A 27 12.41 -1.10 9.17
CA PRO A 27 12.45 -1.19 7.70
C PRO A 27 12.23 -2.60 7.14
N GLU A 28 12.77 -3.63 7.79
CA GLU A 28 12.60 -5.00 7.34
C GLU A 28 11.15 -5.47 7.50
N GLN A 29 10.52 -5.11 8.61
CA GLN A 29 9.12 -5.42 8.86
C GLN A 29 8.22 -4.69 7.86
N GLN A 30 8.49 -3.42 7.58
CA GLN A 30 7.73 -2.66 6.59
C GLN A 30 7.82 -3.30 5.22
N LYS A 31 9.00 -3.71 4.81
CA LYS A 31 9.22 -4.38 3.53
C LYS A 31 8.42 -5.66 3.41
N ALA A 32 8.39 -6.45 4.49
CA ALA A 32 7.62 -7.69 4.51
C ALA A 32 6.11 -7.46 4.44
N VAL A 33 5.62 -6.42 5.12
CA VAL A 33 4.19 -6.08 5.11
C VAL A 33 3.75 -5.57 3.74
N LEU A 34 4.57 -4.77 3.08
CA LEU A 34 4.23 -4.16 1.79
C LEU A 34 4.37 -5.11 0.61
N ALA A 35 5.12 -6.20 0.76
CA ALA A 35 5.26 -7.20 -0.29
C ALA A 35 3.94 -7.94 -0.50
N THR A 36 3.51 -8.09 -1.75
CA THR A 36 2.25 -8.75 -2.09
C THR A 36 2.46 -10.09 -2.78
N GLU A 37 3.69 -10.41 -3.14
CA GLU A 37 4.05 -11.66 -3.77
C GLU A 37 5.11 -12.39 -2.95
N GLY A 38 5.25 -13.66 -3.20
CA GLY A 38 6.22 -14.50 -2.53
C GLY A 38 5.70 -15.10 -1.23
N PRO A 39 6.41 -16.09 -0.72
CA PRO A 39 6.00 -16.76 0.51
C PRO A 39 6.12 -15.81 1.71
N LEU A 40 5.24 -16.02 2.67
CA LEU A 40 5.26 -15.29 3.92
C LEU A 40 6.34 -15.88 4.82
N LEU A 41 7.59 -15.82 4.36
CA LEU A 41 8.72 -16.36 5.11
C LEU A 41 9.18 -15.33 6.12
N LEU A 42 8.81 -15.58 7.35
CA LEU A 42 9.31 -14.84 8.49
C LEU A 42 10.49 -15.61 9.04
N ALA A 43 11.68 -15.23 8.61
CA ALA A 43 12.89 -15.90 9.05
C ALA A 43 13.13 -15.65 10.54
N GLY A 44 13.54 -16.70 11.22
CA GLY A 44 13.93 -16.60 12.62
C GLY A 44 12.76 -16.67 13.60
N ALA A 45 13.08 -16.99 14.83
CA ALA A 45 12.12 -17.14 15.90
C ALA A 45 12.03 -15.86 16.74
N GLY A 46 11.86 -14.71 16.07
CA GLY A 46 11.79 -13.45 16.75
C GLY A 46 10.38 -13.05 17.14
N SER A 47 10.25 -12.25 18.17
CA SER A 47 9.02 -11.54 18.46
C SER A 47 8.75 -10.59 17.30
N GLY A 48 7.49 -10.45 16.92
CA GLY A 48 7.10 -9.57 15.83
C GLY A 48 6.68 -10.29 14.54
N LYS A 49 6.90 -11.59 14.45
CA LYS A 49 6.42 -12.38 13.29
C LYS A 49 4.91 -12.32 13.16
N THR A 50 4.19 -12.52 14.25
CA THR A 50 2.74 -12.48 14.27
C THR A 50 2.24 -11.10 13.89
N THR A 51 2.90 -10.05 14.39
CA THR A 51 2.56 -8.66 14.05
C THR A 51 2.72 -8.41 12.55
N VAL A 52 3.83 -8.84 11.97
CA VAL A 52 4.06 -8.69 10.53
C VAL A 52 3.02 -9.46 9.72
N LEU A 53 2.69 -10.67 10.13
CA LEU A 53 1.68 -11.49 9.46
C LEU A 53 0.31 -10.81 9.48
N ILE A 54 -0.11 -10.32 10.63
CA ILE A 54 -1.39 -9.64 10.78
C ILE A 54 -1.45 -8.40 9.89
N HIS A 55 -0.40 -7.58 9.90
CA HIS A 55 -0.34 -6.38 9.08
C HIS A 55 -0.32 -6.70 7.58
N ARG A 56 0.39 -7.75 7.18
CA ARG A 56 0.44 -8.14 5.78
C ARG A 56 -0.93 -8.60 5.28
N VAL A 57 -1.64 -9.41 6.05
CA VAL A 57 -2.99 -9.85 5.71
C VAL A 57 -3.92 -8.65 5.60
N ALA A 58 -3.89 -7.75 6.59
CA ALA A 58 -4.71 -6.54 6.58
C ALA A 58 -4.39 -5.66 5.38
N ASN A 59 -3.11 -5.54 5.02
CA ASN A 59 -2.67 -4.75 3.86
C ASN A 59 -3.23 -5.34 2.55
N LEU A 60 -3.19 -6.65 2.40
CA LEU A 60 -3.73 -7.31 1.20
C LEU A 60 -5.25 -7.12 1.08
N ILE A 61 -5.95 -7.16 2.19
CA ILE A 61 -7.40 -6.95 2.21
C ILE A 61 -7.74 -5.49 1.86
N ARG A 62 -6.99 -4.54 2.39
CA ARG A 62 -7.29 -3.12 2.21
C ARG A 62 -6.80 -2.57 0.87
N TYR A 63 -5.58 -2.89 0.47
CA TYR A 63 -4.93 -2.30 -0.70
C TYR A 63 -4.62 -3.29 -1.82
N GLY A 64 -4.70 -4.58 -1.55
CA GLY A 64 -4.34 -5.59 -2.54
C GLY A 64 -2.89 -5.45 -2.98
N ARG A 65 -2.66 -5.30 -4.28
CA ARG A 65 -1.31 -5.16 -4.84
C ARG A 65 -0.81 -3.71 -4.88
N GLY A 66 -1.58 -2.77 -4.32
CA GLY A 66 -1.27 -1.34 -4.42
C GLY A 66 0.11 -0.96 -3.89
N SER A 67 0.60 -1.65 -2.86
CA SER A 67 1.90 -1.35 -2.24
C SER A 67 3.09 -1.95 -2.99
N ASP A 68 2.87 -2.82 -3.98
CA ASP A 68 3.95 -3.57 -4.62
C ASP A 68 3.62 -3.85 -6.10
N SER A 69 3.12 -2.85 -6.81
CA SER A 69 2.76 -2.99 -8.22
C SER A 69 3.10 -1.70 -8.96
N ASP A 70 3.44 -1.86 -10.25
CA ASP A 70 3.62 -0.73 -11.16
C ASP A 70 2.37 -0.45 -11.98
N GLU A 71 1.30 -1.21 -11.74
CA GLU A 71 0.06 -1.06 -12.48
C GLU A 71 -0.75 0.13 -11.96
N VAL A 72 -1.24 0.95 -12.89
CA VAL A 72 -2.08 2.11 -12.57
C VAL A 72 -3.46 1.86 -13.17
N PRO A 73 -4.52 1.87 -12.35
CA PRO A 73 -5.89 1.70 -12.88
C PRO A 73 -6.21 2.78 -13.90
N GLY A 74 -6.97 2.39 -14.95
CA GLY A 74 -7.31 3.33 -16.02
C GLY A 74 -8.21 4.48 -15.60
N TRP A 75 -8.86 4.38 -14.44
CA TRP A 75 -9.73 5.44 -13.93
C TRP A 75 -8.97 6.56 -13.22
N VAL A 76 -7.66 6.40 -12.96
CA VAL A 76 -6.87 7.41 -12.26
C VAL A 76 -6.67 8.62 -13.17
N THR A 77 -6.93 9.80 -12.64
CA THR A 77 -6.82 11.07 -13.35
C THR A 77 -5.68 11.92 -12.79
N GLU A 78 -5.38 13.02 -13.49
CA GLU A 78 -4.40 14.00 -13.00
C GLU A 78 -4.84 14.62 -11.67
N ASP A 79 -6.15 14.81 -11.49
CA ASP A 79 -6.69 15.32 -10.24
C ASP A 79 -6.47 14.34 -9.09
N ASP A 80 -6.61 13.04 -9.36
CA ASP A 80 -6.33 12.00 -8.38
C ASP A 80 -4.85 12.00 -7.99
N LEU A 81 -3.97 12.18 -8.96
CA LEU A 81 -2.54 12.26 -8.71
C LEU A 81 -2.20 13.47 -7.84
N ALA A 82 -2.77 14.64 -8.15
CA ALA A 82 -2.58 15.85 -7.37
C ALA A 82 -3.08 15.68 -5.93
N PHE A 83 -4.25 15.05 -5.76
CA PHE A 83 -4.80 14.75 -4.44
C PHE A 83 -3.86 13.86 -3.63
N LEU A 84 -3.39 12.79 -4.24
CA LEU A 84 -2.51 11.83 -3.56
C LEU A 84 -1.18 12.48 -3.18
N LYS A 85 -0.64 13.31 -4.04
CA LYS A 85 0.59 14.05 -3.78
C LYS A 85 0.44 14.98 -2.57
N ASP A 86 -0.66 15.73 -2.51
CA ASP A 86 -0.94 16.61 -1.37
C ASP A 86 -1.17 15.81 -0.09
N TYR A 87 -1.92 14.73 -0.18
CA TYR A 87 -2.17 13.87 0.97
C TYR A 87 -0.88 13.25 1.51
N ALA A 88 0.02 12.79 0.63
CA ALA A 88 1.29 12.20 1.04
C ALA A 88 2.15 13.20 1.82
N ALA A 89 2.11 14.47 1.43
CA ALA A 89 2.85 15.53 2.10
C ALA A 89 2.19 15.97 3.42
N ARG A 90 0.86 15.94 3.48
CA ARG A 90 0.07 16.40 4.63
C ARG A 90 -1.11 15.46 4.89
N PRO A 91 -0.86 14.25 5.40
CA PRO A 91 -1.93 13.30 5.66
C PRO A 91 -2.86 13.78 6.77
N ASP A 92 -4.15 13.49 6.61
CA ASP A 92 -5.15 13.79 7.62
C ASP A 92 -6.24 12.72 7.64
N LYS A 93 -7.02 12.68 8.71
CA LYS A 93 -8.05 11.66 8.89
C LYS A 93 -9.23 11.82 7.96
N GLU A 94 -9.56 13.06 7.60
CA GLU A 94 -10.74 13.34 6.76
C GLU A 94 -10.55 12.83 5.34
N ARG A 95 -9.33 12.92 4.81
CA ARG A 95 -9.01 12.48 3.46
C ARG A 95 -8.52 11.04 3.38
N LYS A 96 -8.30 10.39 4.51
CA LYS A 96 -7.72 9.05 4.54
C LYS A 96 -8.52 8.03 3.74
N LEU A 97 -9.84 8.05 3.87
CA LEU A 97 -10.69 7.09 3.16
C LEU A 97 -10.57 7.25 1.64
N GLN A 98 -10.54 8.48 1.16
CA GLN A 98 -10.37 8.75 -0.27
C GLN A 98 -8.97 8.32 -0.74
N ALA A 99 -7.93 8.61 0.06
CA ALA A 99 -6.56 8.19 -0.26
C ALA A 99 -6.46 6.67 -0.30
N ASP A 100 -7.08 5.97 0.64
CA ASP A 100 -7.07 4.50 0.68
C ASP A 100 -7.75 3.91 -0.56
N ARG A 101 -8.84 4.52 -1.04
CA ARG A 101 -9.51 4.06 -2.26
C ARG A 101 -8.64 4.24 -3.50
N LEU A 102 -7.89 5.34 -3.56
CA LEU A 102 -6.96 5.57 -4.67
C LEU A 102 -5.79 4.59 -4.66
N CYS A 103 -5.41 4.12 -3.48
CA CYS A 103 -4.27 3.23 -3.32
C CYS A 103 -4.61 1.75 -3.50
N ALA A 104 -5.88 1.38 -3.49
CA ALA A 104 -6.28 -0.02 -3.62
C ALA A 104 -6.14 -0.51 -5.06
N LEU A 105 -5.57 -1.70 -5.22
CA LEU A 105 -5.43 -2.37 -6.51
C LEU A 105 -5.72 -3.85 -6.30
N ASP A 106 -6.86 -4.33 -6.81
CA ASP A 106 -7.32 -5.69 -6.63
C ASP A 106 -7.27 -6.16 -5.17
N PRO A 107 -8.01 -5.48 -4.26
CA PRO A 107 -8.02 -5.88 -2.85
C PRO A 107 -8.44 -7.34 -2.68
N ALA A 108 -7.72 -8.07 -1.83
CA ALA A 108 -8.02 -9.47 -1.58
C ALA A 108 -9.27 -9.62 -0.72
N ALA A 109 -10.07 -10.64 -1.01
CA ALA A 109 -11.18 -10.97 -0.13
C ALA A 109 -10.62 -11.61 1.15
N PRO A 110 -11.23 -11.35 2.33
CA PRO A 110 -10.71 -11.88 3.59
C PRO A 110 -10.50 -13.41 3.59
N TRP A 111 -11.39 -14.15 2.95
CA TRP A 111 -11.29 -15.61 2.89
C TRP A 111 -10.21 -16.13 1.94
N SER A 112 -9.66 -15.29 1.06
CA SER A 112 -8.65 -15.72 0.11
C SER A 112 -7.23 -15.63 0.64
N VAL A 113 -7.01 -14.97 1.79
CA VAL A 113 -5.68 -14.77 2.38
C VAL A 113 -5.49 -15.51 3.71
N ILE A 114 -6.50 -16.24 4.15
CA ILE A 114 -6.44 -17.02 5.38
C ILE A 114 -6.05 -18.47 5.09
#